data_9625280419288df22b22d1fd021636df
#
_entry.id   9625280419288df22b22d1fd021636df
#
_cell.length_a   1.000
_cell.length_b   1.000
_cell.length_c   1.000
_cell.angle_alpha   90.00
_cell.angle_beta   90.00
_cell.angle_gamma   90.00
#
_symmetry.space_group_name_H-M   'P 1'
#
loop_
_entity.id
_entity.type
_entity.pdbx_description
1 polymer ?
#
loop_
_entity_poly.entity_id
_entity_poly.type
_entity_poly.pdbx_seq_one_letter_code
_entity_poly.pdbx_strand_id
1 'polypeptide(L)'
;IVGVQLRNLATVGGSIYSRFGFSDVLTMFLAMDCDVELYKGGILPLQEYAQRPYDRDVLVRLIVKKTPMQLYCQSVRNSQTDIPVLTCAAARMETGDYRIVIGARPLRAVRFELPAEPALAAEQLAAQFAESIKAQIVTGSNMRGSAEYRKHLAGVLTKRAVLELEQRKMQEEK
;
A
#
# COMPACT_ATOMS: atom_id res chain seq x y z
N ILE A 1 -6.56 -2.73 11.03
CA ILE A 1 -6.32 -4.16 11.33
C ILE A 1 -7.60 -4.73 11.92
N VAL A 2 -8.03 -5.88 11.45
CA VAL A 2 -9.15 -6.72 11.83
C VAL A 2 -9.87 -6.29 13.16
N GLY A 3 -9.93 -7.07 14.21
CA GLY A 3 -10.58 -6.71 15.47
C GLY A 3 -9.60 -6.38 16.59
N VAL A 4 -10.14 -5.89 17.73
CA VAL A 4 -9.33 -5.51 18.89
C VAL A 4 -8.52 -6.70 19.44
N GLN A 5 -9.11 -7.90 19.44
CA GLN A 5 -8.45 -9.12 19.94
C GLN A 5 -7.18 -9.44 19.12
N LEU A 6 -7.27 -9.43 17.81
CA LEU A 6 -6.10 -9.65 16.95
C LEU A 6 -5.08 -8.51 17.08
N ARG A 7 -5.54 -7.27 17.11
CA ARG A 7 -4.68 -6.10 17.21
C ARG A 7 -3.86 -6.08 18.51
N ASN A 8 -4.43 -6.57 19.61
CA ASN A 8 -3.74 -6.65 20.90
C ASN A 8 -2.62 -7.71 20.91
N LEU A 9 -2.67 -8.70 20.02
CA LEU A 9 -1.67 -9.77 19.91
C LEU A 9 -0.72 -9.59 18.73
N ALA A 10 -1.14 -8.85 17.69
CA ALA A 10 -0.33 -8.65 16.50
C ALA A 10 0.85 -7.70 16.78
N THR A 11 1.98 -7.99 16.14
CA THR A 11 3.17 -7.12 16.17
C THR A 11 3.43 -6.56 14.78
N VAL A 12 4.08 -5.40 14.71
CA VAL A 12 4.53 -4.82 13.43
C VAL A 12 5.49 -5.78 12.73
N GLY A 13 6.46 -6.34 13.46
CA GLY A 13 7.42 -7.30 12.90
C GLY A 13 6.74 -8.54 12.33
N GLY A 14 5.78 -9.15 13.03
CA GLY A 14 5.01 -10.29 12.54
C GLY A 14 4.18 -9.98 11.30
N SER A 15 3.57 -8.80 11.26
CA SER A 15 2.77 -8.33 10.11
C SER A 15 3.61 -8.10 8.84
N ILE A 16 4.90 -7.79 9.00
CA ILE A 16 5.85 -7.61 7.89
C ILE A 16 6.52 -8.93 7.53
N TYR A 17 7.00 -9.69 8.52
CA TYR A 17 7.70 -10.95 8.30
C TYR A 17 6.85 -11.97 7.52
N SER A 18 5.58 -12.05 7.83
CA SER A 18 4.64 -12.95 7.16
C SER A 18 4.45 -12.68 5.66
N ARG A 19 4.77 -11.47 5.19
CA ARG A 19 4.60 -11.06 3.78
C ARG A 19 3.22 -11.35 3.20
N PHE A 20 2.20 -11.45 4.06
CA PHE A 20 0.83 -11.68 3.61
C PHE A 20 0.31 -10.48 2.82
N GLY A 21 -0.23 -10.74 1.63
CA GLY A 21 -0.75 -9.69 0.75
C GLY A 21 -1.94 -8.91 1.34
N PHE A 22 -2.61 -9.45 2.35
CA PHE A 22 -3.70 -8.80 3.06
C PHE A 22 -3.26 -8.00 4.30
N SER A 23 -1.97 -7.95 4.60
CA SER A 23 -1.47 -7.19 5.74
C SER A 23 -1.65 -5.68 5.50
N ASP A 24 -2.52 -5.04 6.28
CA ASP A 24 -2.70 -3.59 6.25
C ASP A 24 -1.39 -2.86 6.58
N VAL A 25 -0.66 -3.39 7.58
CA VAL A 25 0.62 -2.83 8.05
C VAL A 25 1.67 -2.87 6.95
N LEU A 26 1.87 -4.03 6.32
CA LEU A 26 2.84 -4.17 5.22
C LEU A 26 2.47 -3.26 4.04
N THR A 27 1.19 -3.20 3.68
CA THR A 27 0.71 -2.37 2.56
C THR A 27 1.02 -0.89 2.81
N MET A 28 0.81 -0.40 4.04
CA MET A 28 1.13 0.98 4.42
C MET A 28 2.63 1.25 4.37
N PHE A 29 3.46 0.39 4.98
CA PHE A 29 4.91 0.60 5.00
C PHE A 29 5.56 0.48 3.62
N LEU A 30 4.98 -0.29 2.70
CA LEU A 30 5.44 -0.36 1.30
C LEU A 30 5.27 0.97 0.54
N ALA A 31 4.35 1.84 0.96
CA ALA A 31 4.22 3.18 0.40
C ALA A 31 5.32 4.14 0.91
N MET A 32 5.95 3.82 2.04
CA MET A 32 7.01 4.62 2.67
C MET A 32 8.40 4.20 2.19
N ASP A 33 9.42 4.97 2.59
CA ASP A 33 10.83 4.58 2.45
C ASP A 33 11.24 3.74 3.65
N CYS A 34 11.22 2.41 3.47
CA CYS A 34 11.53 1.46 4.52
C CYS A 34 12.53 0.41 4.05
N ASP A 35 13.44 0.07 4.95
CA ASP A 35 14.29 -1.11 4.84
C ASP A 35 13.95 -2.11 5.95
N VAL A 36 14.31 -3.36 5.75
CA VAL A 36 14.30 -4.39 6.79
C VAL A 36 15.73 -4.85 7.05
N GLU A 37 16.02 -5.17 8.30
CA GLU A 37 17.24 -5.86 8.67
C GLU A 37 16.93 -7.31 9.03
N LEU A 38 17.58 -8.22 8.34
CA LEU A 38 17.55 -9.66 8.59
C LEU A 38 18.83 -10.08 9.29
N TYR A 39 18.74 -11.04 10.19
CA TYR A 39 19.89 -11.51 10.97
C TYR A 39 21.02 -12.05 10.09
N LYS A 40 20.70 -12.86 9.07
CA LYS A 40 21.68 -13.41 8.12
C LYS A 40 21.73 -12.61 6.82
N GLY A 41 20.58 -12.12 6.35
CA GLY A 41 20.42 -11.44 5.06
C GLY A 41 20.81 -9.97 5.04
N GLY A 42 21.16 -9.37 6.20
CA GLY A 42 21.53 -7.96 6.29
C GLY A 42 20.37 -7.00 6.01
N ILE A 43 20.71 -5.79 5.61
CA ILE A 43 19.74 -4.72 5.34
C ILE A 43 19.37 -4.73 3.85
N LEU A 44 18.06 -4.67 3.56
CA LEU A 44 17.54 -4.59 2.19
C LEU A 44 16.22 -3.80 2.17
N PRO A 45 15.84 -3.22 1.00
CA PRO A 45 14.59 -2.51 0.84
C PRO A 45 13.37 -3.38 1.16
N LEU A 46 12.39 -2.81 1.88
CA LEU A 46 11.15 -3.51 2.21
C LEU A 46 10.41 -4.00 0.97
N GLN A 47 10.46 -3.24 -0.13
CA GLN A 47 9.85 -3.61 -1.40
C GLN A 47 10.45 -4.91 -1.96
N GLU A 48 11.77 -5.06 -1.89
CA GLU A 48 12.47 -6.28 -2.31
C GLU A 48 12.10 -7.43 -1.37
N TYR A 49 12.18 -7.20 -0.06
CA TYR A 49 11.83 -8.19 0.95
C TYR A 49 10.42 -8.74 0.78
N ALA A 50 9.44 -7.88 0.51
CA ALA A 50 8.05 -8.27 0.34
C ALA A 50 7.82 -9.25 -0.84
N GLN A 51 8.71 -9.25 -1.83
CA GLN A 51 8.62 -10.12 -3.01
C GLN A 51 9.49 -11.39 -2.87
N ARG A 52 10.41 -11.46 -1.89
CA ARG A 52 11.23 -12.64 -1.67
C ARG A 52 10.40 -13.87 -1.26
N PRO A 53 10.82 -15.08 -1.65
CA PRO A 53 10.26 -16.31 -1.08
C PRO A 53 10.51 -16.35 0.43
N TYR A 54 9.74 -17.18 1.15
CA TYR A 54 9.98 -17.40 2.57
C TYR A 54 11.34 -18.05 2.78
N ASP A 55 12.06 -17.54 3.76
CA ASP A 55 13.37 -18.03 4.20
C ASP A 55 13.33 -18.36 5.71
N ARG A 56 14.41 -18.96 6.21
CA ARG A 56 14.59 -19.27 7.63
C ARG A 56 15.51 -18.23 8.30
N ASP A 57 15.21 -16.96 8.06
CA ASP A 57 15.94 -15.86 8.68
C ASP A 57 15.07 -15.18 9.75
N VAL A 58 15.66 -14.34 10.57
CA VAL A 58 14.98 -13.55 11.60
C VAL A 58 14.92 -12.10 11.15
N LEU A 59 13.72 -11.52 11.15
CA LEU A 59 13.53 -10.09 10.99
C LEU A 59 13.94 -9.39 12.30
N VAL A 60 15.06 -8.69 12.27
CA VAL A 60 15.61 -7.99 13.43
C VAL A 60 14.86 -6.69 13.67
N ARG A 61 14.68 -5.86 12.63
CA ARG A 61 13.96 -4.59 12.72
C ARG A 61 13.47 -4.09 11.37
N LEU A 62 12.47 -3.22 11.42
CA LEU A 62 12.05 -2.35 10.33
C LEU A 62 12.74 -0.99 10.52
N ILE A 63 13.35 -0.48 9.46
CA ILE A 63 14.01 0.83 9.42
C ILE A 63 13.14 1.74 8.58
N VAL A 64 12.53 2.76 9.20
CA VAL A 64 11.71 3.76 8.52
C VAL A 64 12.56 5.01 8.30
N LYS A 65 12.78 5.38 7.05
CA LYS A 65 13.48 6.62 6.69
C LYS A 65 12.52 7.80 6.86
N LYS A 66 12.99 8.87 7.49
CA LYS A 66 12.19 10.09 7.68
C LYS A 66 12.21 10.95 6.40
N THR A 67 11.68 10.39 5.32
CA THR A 67 11.53 11.12 4.05
C THR A 67 10.26 11.95 4.10
N PRO A 68 10.29 13.24 3.76
CA PRO A 68 9.09 14.07 3.70
C PRO A 68 8.09 13.51 2.69
N MET A 69 6.88 13.21 3.15
CA MET A 69 5.81 12.68 2.33
C MET A 69 4.46 12.85 3.02
N GLN A 70 3.40 12.93 2.24
CA GLN A 70 2.03 12.78 2.71
C GLN A 70 1.55 11.36 2.45
N LEU A 71 0.86 10.77 3.40
CA LEU A 71 0.38 9.39 3.33
C LEU A 71 -1.14 9.32 3.47
N TYR A 72 -1.77 8.47 2.69
CA TYR A 72 -3.17 8.12 2.83
C TYR A 72 -3.36 6.62 2.64
N CYS A 73 -4.16 6.00 3.52
CA CYS A 73 -4.43 4.56 3.46
C CYS A 73 -5.92 4.31 3.68
N GLN A 74 -6.50 3.47 2.86
CA GLN A 74 -7.90 3.05 2.95
C GLN A 74 -8.07 1.59 2.55
N SER A 75 -9.12 0.95 3.07
CA SER A 75 -9.46 -0.42 2.72
C SER A 75 -10.96 -0.60 2.57
N VAL A 76 -11.36 -1.52 1.71
CA VAL A 76 -12.74 -2.01 1.60
C VAL A 76 -12.82 -3.37 2.26
N ARG A 77 -13.82 -3.57 3.12
CA ARG A 77 -14.08 -4.80 3.88
C ARG A 77 -15.55 -5.17 3.78
N ASN A 78 -15.85 -6.44 3.81
CA ASN A 78 -17.25 -6.93 3.84
C ASN A 78 -17.88 -6.68 5.22
N SER A 79 -17.08 -6.75 6.28
CA SER A 79 -17.46 -6.34 7.62
C SER A 79 -16.29 -5.62 8.31
N GLN A 80 -16.58 -4.81 9.33
CA GLN A 80 -15.59 -3.95 9.98
C GLN A 80 -14.38 -4.73 10.54
N THR A 81 -14.58 -5.94 10.99
CA THR A 81 -13.54 -6.79 11.62
C THR A 81 -13.00 -7.88 10.70
N ASP A 82 -13.36 -7.90 9.41
CA ASP A 82 -12.87 -8.89 8.45
C ASP A 82 -11.52 -8.47 7.85
N ILE A 83 -10.87 -9.43 7.19
CA ILE A 83 -9.74 -9.18 6.28
C ILE A 83 -10.23 -8.33 5.10
N PRO A 84 -9.43 -7.37 4.62
CA PRO A 84 -9.87 -6.51 3.52
C PRO A 84 -10.13 -7.27 2.22
N VAL A 85 -11.13 -6.79 1.48
CA VAL A 85 -11.35 -7.14 0.07
C VAL A 85 -10.21 -6.57 -0.77
N LEU A 86 -9.84 -5.30 -0.51
CA LEU A 86 -8.72 -4.60 -1.09
C LEU A 86 -8.24 -3.49 -0.14
N THR A 87 -6.92 -3.28 -0.09
CA THR A 87 -6.29 -2.15 0.62
C THR A 87 -5.50 -1.33 -0.37
N CYS A 88 -5.62 0.00 -0.29
CA CYS A 88 -4.81 0.95 -1.05
C CYS A 88 -4.09 1.87 -0.08
N ALA A 89 -2.76 1.93 -0.19
CA ALA A 89 -1.94 2.95 0.47
C ALA A 89 -1.30 3.83 -0.61
N ALA A 90 -1.36 5.14 -0.41
CA ALA A 90 -0.79 6.11 -1.32
C ALA A 90 0.17 7.03 -0.57
N ALA A 91 1.33 7.31 -1.14
CA ALA A 91 2.25 8.34 -0.70
C ALA A 91 2.45 9.35 -1.82
N ARG A 92 2.39 10.63 -1.47
CA ARG A 92 2.85 11.73 -2.30
C ARG A 92 4.17 12.22 -1.75
N MET A 93 5.21 12.14 -2.56
CA MET A 93 6.55 12.57 -2.20
C MET A 93 6.68 14.10 -2.30
N GLU A 94 7.70 14.67 -1.67
CA GLU A 94 8.01 16.10 -1.80
C GLU A 94 8.30 16.51 -3.25
N THR A 95 8.88 15.60 -4.05
CA THR A 95 9.09 15.79 -5.51
C THR A 95 7.80 15.91 -6.31
N GLY A 96 6.66 15.53 -5.72
CA GLY A 96 5.37 15.43 -6.38
C GLY A 96 5.06 14.04 -6.95
N ASP A 97 6.03 13.13 -6.95
CA ASP A 97 5.81 11.74 -7.39
C ASP A 97 4.89 10.98 -6.42
N TYR A 98 4.22 9.97 -6.94
CA TYR A 98 3.31 9.13 -6.18
C TYR A 98 3.78 7.69 -6.10
N ARG A 99 3.55 7.08 -4.95
CA ARG A 99 3.63 5.63 -4.74
C ARG A 99 2.27 5.11 -4.38
N ILE A 100 1.75 4.19 -5.18
CA ILE A 100 0.46 3.53 -4.93
C ILE A 100 0.74 2.07 -4.63
N VAL A 101 0.27 1.60 -3.48
CA VAL A 101 0.41 0.20 -3.06
C VAL A 101 -0.95 -0.43 -2.95
N ILE A 102 -1.13 -1.56 -3.64
CA ILE A 102 -2.37 -2.33 -3.59
C ILE A 102 -2.11 -3.66 -2.88
N GLY A 103 -2.75 -3.84 -1.73
CA GLY A 103 -2.78 -5.07 -0.95
C GLY A 103 -4.13 -5.79 -0.99
N ALA A 104 -4.20 -6.95 -0.37
CA ALA A 104 -5.39 -7.82 -0.31
C ALA A 104 -5.94 -8.26 -1.68
N ARG A 105 -5.10 -8.31 -2.71
CA ARG A 105 -5.48 -8.67 -4.09
C ARG A 105 -5.42 -10.18 -4.40
N PRO A 106 -5.61 -11.11 -3.46
CA PRO A 106 -5.20 -12.54 -3.31
C PRO A 106 -3.84 -12.92 -3.89
N LEU A 107 -2.94 -11.99 -3.88
CA LEU A 107 -1.53 -12.10 -4.23
C LEU A 107 -0.74 -11.21 -3.26
N ARG A 108 0.59 -11.18 -3.36
CA ARG A 108 1.42 -10.25 -2.58
C ARG A 108 1.07 -8.80 -2.90
N ALA A 109 1.18 -7.91 -1.92
CA ALA A 109 1.03 -6.47 -2.16
C ALA A 109 2.01 -6.00 -3.24
N VAL A 110 1.55 -5.08 -4.09
CA VAL A 110 2.34 -4.53 -5.19
C VAL A 110 2.40 -3.02 -5.08
N ARG A 111 3.57 -2.45 -5.32
CA ARG A 111 3.81 -1.00 -5.37
C ARG A 111 3.98 -0.55 -6.82
N PHE A 112 3.33 0.55 -7.15
CA PHE A 112 3.46 1.28 -8.40
C PHE A 112 4.08 2.64 -8.10
N GLU A 113 5.01 3.09 -8.93
CA GLU A 113 5.58 4.42 -8.89
C GLU A 113 5.07 5.21 -10.09
N LEU A 114 4.50 6.37 -9.82
CA LEU A 114 3.86 7.22 -10.80
C LEU A 114 4.53 8.60 -10.74
N PRO A 115 5.05 9.12 -11.84
CA PRO A 115 5.76 10.39 -11.85
C PRO A 115 4.82 11.56 -11.57
N ALA A 116 5.39 12.64 -11.07
CA ALA A 116 4.69 13.91 -10.93
C ALA A 116 4.23 14.43 -12.30
N GLU A 117 2.99 14.90 -12.38
CA GLU A 117 2.43 15.54 -13.57
C GLU A 117 1.83 16.90 -13.19
N PRO A 118 2.68 17.92 -12.96
CA PRO A 118 2.25 19.20 -12.38
C PRO A 118 1.33 20.01 -13.32
N ALA A 119 1.25 19.66 -14.59
CA ALA A 119 0.36 20.31 -15.56
C ALA A 119 -1.10 19.84 -15.48
N LEU A 120 -1.37 18.71 -14.80
CA LEU A 120 -2.71 18.16 -14.69
C LEU A 120 -3.46 18.70 -13.48
N ALA A 121 -4.73 18.98 -13.64
CA ALA A 121 -5.63 19.22 -12.53
C ALA A 121 -5.80 17.92 -11.70
N ALA A 122 -6.05 18.07 -10.39
CA ALA A 122 -6.15 16.94 -9.45
C ALA A 122 -7.11 15.83 -9.92
N GLU A 123 -8.27 16.20 -10.47
CA GLU A 123 -9.24 15.23 -11.00
C GLU A 123 -8.71 14.44 -12.21
N GLN A 124 -7.98 15.10 -13.09
CA GLN A 124 -7.38 14.47 -14.28
C GLN A 124 -6.24 13.55 -13.87
N LEU A 125 -5.36 14.01 -12.99
CA LEU A 125 -4.27 13.22 -12.43
C LEU A 125 -4.80 11.95 -11.75
N ALA A 126 -5.81 12.09 -10.90
CA ALA A 126 -6.42 10.98 -10.18
C ALA A 126 -7.09 9.98 -11.13
N ALA A 127 -7.74 10.44 -12.19
CA ALA A 127 -8.34 9.59 -13.22
C ALA A 127 -7.27 8.83 -14.01
N GLN A 128 -6.21 9.51 -14.44
CA GLN A 128 -5.11 8.92 -15.19
C GLN A 128 -4.40 7.84 -14.35
N PHE A 129 -4.09 8.11 -13.10
CA PHE A 129 -3.45 7.13 -12.20
C PHE A 129 -4.37 5.92 -11.94
N ALA A 130 -5.67 6.15 -11.76
CA ALA A 130 -6.64 5.07 -11.60
C ALA A 130 -6.66 4.13 -12.81
N GLU A 131 -6.68 4.66 -14.03
CA GLU A 131 -6.66 3.84 -15.25
C GLU A 131 -5.30 3.15 -15.46
N SER A 132 -4.19 3.82 -15.15
CA SER A 132 -2.85 3.21 -15.20
C SER A 132 -2.75 2.01 -14.25
N ILE A 133 -3.22 2.14 -13.00
CA ILE A 133 -3.26 1.03 -12.04
C ILE A 133 -4.17 -0.09 -12.53
N LYS A 134 -5.37 0.21 -13.01
CA LYS A 134 -6.29 -0.79 -13.55
C LYS A 134 -5.72 -1.55 -14.75
N ALA A 135 -4.94 -0.90 -15.59
CA ALA A 135 -4.31 -1.55 -16.73
C ALA A 135 -3.21 -2.55 -16.31
N GLN A 136 -2.46 -2.23 -15.28
CA GLN A 136 -1.27 -2.98 -14.86
C GLN A 136 -1.54 -4.03 -13.78
N ILE A 137 -2.56 -3.83 -12.93
CA ILE A 137 -2.77 -4.67 -11.77
C ILE A 137 -3.32 -6.05 -12.15
N VAL A 138 -2.70 -7.09 -11.58
CA VAL A 138 -3.23 -8.45 -11.56
C VAL A 138 -3.90 -8.71 -10.23
N THR A 139 -5.14 -9.15 -10.23
CA THR A 139 -5.95 -9.45 -9.06
C THR A 139 -6.44 -10.89 -9.10
N GLY A 140 -6.70 -11.48 -7.93
CA GLY A 140 -7.27 -12.82 -7.80
C GLY A 140 -8.68 -12.80 -7.22
N SER A 141 -9.39 -13.92 -7.37
CA SER A 141 -10.70 -14.15 -6.76
C SER A 141 -10.60 -14.99 -5.50
N ASN A 142 -11.47 -14.74 -4.54
CA ASN A 142 -11.72 -15.61 -3.38
C ASN A 142 -13.13 -15.35 -2.82
N MET A 143 -13.47 -15.95 -1.67
CA MET A 143 -14.79 -15.80 -1.02
C MET A 143 -15.17 -14.34 -0.69
N ARG A 144 -14.20 -13.40 -0.65
CA ARG A 144 -14.45 -11.99 -0.32
C ARG A 144 -14.75 -11.11 -1.53
N GLY A 145 -14.41 -11.55 -2.74
CA GLY A 145 -14.68 -10.81 -3.96
C GLY A 145 -14.00 -11.39 -5.19
N SER A 146 -14.52 -11.05 -6.37
CA SER A 146 -13.96 -11.47 -7.64
C SER A 146 -12.72 -10.65 -8.04
N ALA A 147 -11.96 -11.16 -8.99
CA ALA A 147 -10.81 -10.45 -9.57
C ALA A 147 -11.23 -9.14 -10.24
N GLU A 148 -12.33 -9.16 -11.00
CA GLU A 148 -12.87 -7.99 -11.69
C GLU A 148 -13.28 -6.90 -10.70
N TYR A 149 -13.98 -7.30 -9.62
CA TYR A 149 -14.37 -6.36 -8.57
C TYR A 149 -13.16 -5.71 -7.92
N ARG A 150 -12.11 -6.48 -7.58
CA ARG A 150 -10.87 -5.95 -7.04
C ARG A 150 -10.12 -5.04 -8.00
N LYS A 151 -10.11 -5.38 -9.29
CA LYS A 151 -9.54 -4.53 -10.33
C LYS A 151 -10.28 -3.19 -10.42
N HIS A 152 -11.62 -3.23 -10.37
CA HIS A 152 -12.43 -2.01 -10.30
C HIS A 152 -12.13 -1.20 -9.04
N LEU A 153 -12.12 -1.85 -7.87
CA LEU A 153 -11.80 -1.19 -6.60
C LEU A 153 -10.40 -0.56 -6.60
N ALA A 154 -9.40 -1.21 -7.20
CA ALA A 154 -8.05 -0.65 -7.27
C ALA A 154 -8.05 0.73 -7.94
N GLY A 155 -8.77 0.89 -9.06
CA GLY A 155 -8.95 2.20 -9.68
C GLY A 155 -9.70 3.19 -8.80
N VAL A 156 -10.83 2.77 -8.21
CA VAL A 156 -11.64 3.66 -7.33
C VAL A 156 -10.83 4.14 -6.13
N LEU A 157 -10.12 3.23 -5.43
CA LEU A 157 -9.35 3.57 -4.25
C LEU A 157 -8.13 4.43 -4.60
N THR A 158 -7.47 4.17 -5.74
CA THR A 158 -6.39 5.00 -6.25
C THR A 158 -6.89 6.43 -6.52
N LYS A 159 -8.01 6.57 -7.24
CA LYS A 159 -8.60 7.90 -7.52
C LYS A 159 -8.88 8.66 -6.23
N ARG A 160 -9.53 8.03 -5.25
CA ARG A 160 -9.85 8.64 -3.96
C ARG A 160 -8.59 9.05 -3.19
N ALA A 161 -7.57 8.18 -3.18
CA ALA A 161 -6.34 8.46 -2.46
C ALA A 161 -5.57 9.65 -3.06
N VAL A 162 -5.49 9.76 -4.38
CA VAL A 162 -4.83 10.88 -5.05
C VAL A 162 -5.58 12.19 -4.80
N LEU A 163 -6.92 12.18 -4.92
CA LEU A 163 -7.73 13.39 -4.63
C LEU A 163 -7.56 13.87 -3.19
N GLU A 164 -7.55 12.95 -2.23
CA GLU A 164 -7.33 13.28 -0.81
C GLU A 164 -5.95 13.91 -0.58
N LEU A 165 -4.89 13.35 -1.19
CA LEU A 165 -3.53 13.88 -1.07
C LEU A 165 -3.39 15.25 -1.73
N GLU A 166 -4.00 15.48 -2.89
CA GLU A 166 -4.00 16.79 -3.55
C GLU A 166 -4.79 17.84 -2.74
N GLN A 167 -5.89 17.43 -2.12
CA GLN A 167 -6.66 18.32 -1.24
C GLN A 167 -5.83 18.75 -0.01
N ARG A 168 -5.10 17.82 0.63
CA ARG A 168 -4.21 18.14 1.76
C ARG A 168 -3.10 19.10 1.37
N LYS A 169 -2.48 18.90 0.21
CA LYS A 169 -1.48 19.82 -0.33
C LYS A 169 -2.03 21.26 -0.40
N MET A 170 -3.22 21.44 -0.99
CA MET A 170 -3.84 22.78 -1.10
C MET A 170 -4.17 23.42 0.24
N GLN A 171 -4.33 22.64 1.31
CA GLN A 171 -4.56 23.15 2.66
C GLN A 171 -3.27 23.58 3.35
N GLU A 172 -2.13 22.94 3.06
CA GLU A 172 -0.82 23.30 3.62
C GLU A 172 -0.21 24.53 2.94
N GLU A 173 -0.60 24.82 1.69
CA GLU A 173 -0.15 25.99 0.92
C GLU A 173 -0.94 27.29 1.25
N LYS A 174 -1.96 27.23 2.12
CA LYS A 174 -2.77 28.36 2.60
C LYS A 174 -2.35 28.83 3.96
#